data_fa14217bf8acb86c3572f632d4778b12
#
_entry.id   fa14217bf8acb86c3572f632d4778b12
#
_cell.length_a   1.000
_cell.length_b   1.000
_cell.length_c   1.000
_cell.angle_alpha   90.00
_cell.angle_beta   90.00
_cell.angle_gamma   90.00
#
_symmetry.space_group_name_H-M   'P 1'
#
loop_
_entity.id
_entity.type
_entity.pdbx_description
1 polymer ?
#
loop_
_entity_poly.entity_id
_entity_poly.type
_entity_poly.pdbx_seq_one_letter_code
_entity_poly.pdbx_strand_id
1 'polypeptide(L)'
;MKPMNANELLAGLALARPVPITAVVTDSRKVQPGCIFVCFPGERVDGHDYAAKAYQAGAEYVIANHPVEGVPEDHLVICESSYLAMIRMASNYRTLFSPLMIGVTGSVGKTTTKEFCYAVLSAFGNTLRTEGNQNNEIGLPNTLFRLEDTTQYAVVEMGMSHLGEIARLVRAARPSAGIITMIGVSHLENLGTRENILKAKMEICQGLPDGAPLVLNADDDLLPTAQIPGRLRPVWFGIRSSSADVRAINIHTVGEGTGFTLVDNVDGETYEFSVTIPTAGVHTVYDALAAYTAATRLGLERARAARALASYQTTGMRQNIVQHGGVTFIEDCYNASPDSMKAALQILHDRQPGPGGRRIAVLGDMLELGAASEPGHRQTGKWAADAADLLVAYGPLSAAMAEAARQKGLQTIHCQAAEEVVEYLRQNVRPGDVVLAKASHAMKLDDVLKRLYAALPNA
;
A
#
# COMPACT_ATOMS: atom_id res chain seq x y z
N MET A 1 3.75 -22.97 3.17
CA MET A 1 3.28 -22.83 4.58
C MET A 1 3.80 -24.00 5.42
N LYS A 2 3.91 -23.87 6.74
CA LYS A 2 4.14 -25.01 7.66
C LYS A 2 2.94 -25.97 7.54
N PRO A 3 3.15 -27.29 7.44
CA PRO A 3 2.04 -28.23 7.40
C PRO A 3 1.12 -28.11 8.62
N MET A 4 -0.19 -28.08 8.35
CA MET A 4 -1.25 -28.03 9.36
C MET A 4 -2.33 -29.05 9.01
N ASN A 5 -2.90 -29.73 10.00
CA ASN A 5 -3.96 -30.70 9.74
C ASN A 5 -5.20 -30.02 9.16
N ALA A 6 -5.83 -30.66 8.15
CA ALA A 6 -7.00 -30.10 7.49
C ALA A 6 -8.17 -29.82 8.45
N ASN A 7 -8.41 -30.71 9.43
CA ASN A 7 -9.46 -30.50 10.44
C ASN A 7 -9.23 -29.23 11.31
N GLU A 8 -7.97 -28.83 11.53
CA GLU A 8 -7.63 -27.60 12.24
C GLU A 8 -7.70 -26.38 11.30
N LEU A 9 -7.16 -26.53 10.08
CA LEU A 9 -7.14 -25.46 9.08
C LEU A 9 -8.55 -25.09 8.62
N LEU A 10 -9.42 -26.08 8.43
CA LEU A 10 -10.83 -25.92 8.01
C LEU A 10 -11.80 -25.78 9.19
N ALA A 11 -11.30 -25.62 10.41
CA ALA A 11 -12.16 -25.48 11.60
C ALA A 11 -13.13 -24.30 11.45
N GLY A 12 -14.43 -24.59 11.62
CA GLY A 12 -15.52 -23.64 11.44
C GLY A 12 -15.97 -23.43 9.97
N LEU A 13 -15.41 -24.20 9.02
CA LEU A 13 -15.85 -24.27 7.63
C LEU A 13 -16.44 -25.65 7.30
N ALA A 14 -15.77 -26.71 7.64
CA ALA A 14 -16.18 -28.08 7.36
C ALA A 14 -15.57 -29.07 8.36
N LEU A 15 -16.16 -30.26 8.46
CA LEU A 15 -15.54 -31.41 9.08
C LEU A 15 -14.55 -32.02 8.06
N ALA A 16 -13.29 -32.10 8.44
CA ALA A 16 -12.24 -32.62 7.58
C ALA A 16 -11.44 -33.73 8.27
N ARG A 17 -10.79 -34.59 7.50
CA ARG A 17 -9.89 -35.62 8.00
C ARG A 17 -8.61 -34.97 8.55
N PRO A 18 -7.93 -35.56 9.54
CA PRO A 18 -6.68 -35.02 10.09
C PRO A 18 -5.48 -35.33 9.15
N VAL A 19 -5.55 -34.86 7.90
CA VAL A 19 -4.49 -34.99 6.90
C VAL A 19 -3.67 -33.70 6.81
N PRO A 20 -2.35 -33.76 6.60
CA PRO A 20 -1.51 -32.58 6.53
C PRO A 20 -1.76 -31.80 5.24
N ILE A 21 -2.08 -30.51 5.38
CA ILE A 21 -2.16 -29.55 4.30
C ILE A 21 -0.86 -28.75 4.24
N THR A 22 -0.25 -28.72 3.06
CA THR A 22 1.06 -28.08 2.84
C THR A 22 0.99 -26.73 2.13
N ALA A 23 -0.15 -26.43 1.47
CA ALA A 23 -0.38 -25.17 0.79
C ALA A 23 -1.88 -24.87 0.66
N VAL A 24 -2.22 -23.59 0.56
CA VAL A 24 -3.53 -23.09 0.09
C VAL A 24 -3.25 -22.32 -1.19
N VAL A 25 -3.86 -22.71 -2.30
CA VAL A 25 -3.60 -22.15 -3.63
C VAL A 25 -4.88 -21.71 -4.31
N THR A 26 -4.80 -20.63 -5.09
CA THR A 26 -5.90 -20.02 -5.85
C THR A 26 -5.67 -20.11 -7.36
N ASP A 27 -4.47 -20.53 -7.77
CA ASP A 27 -4.09 -20.73 -9.16
C ASP A 27 -3.95 -22.25 -9.41
N SER A 28 -4.79 -22.79 -10.29
CA SER A 28 -4.81 -24.23 -10.61
C SER A 28 -3.47 -24.77 -11.16
N ARG A 29 -2.62 -23.91 -11.70
CA ARG A 29 -1.28 -24.24 -12.19
C ARG A 29 -0.27 -24.49 -11.06
N LYS A 30 -0.60 -24.03 -9.84
CA LYS A 30 0.22 -24.16 -8.62
C LYS A 30 -0.24 -25.29 -7.71
N VAL A 31 -1.25 -26.06 -8.14
CA VAL A 31 -1.73 -27.21 -7.38
C VAL A 31 -0.64 -28.26 -7.28
N GLN A 32 -0.48 -28.80 -6.07
CA GLN A 32 0.43 -29.89 -5.73
C GLN A 32 -0.24 -30.81 -4.72
N PRO A 33 0.20 -32.08 -4.61
CA PRO A 33 -0.38 -33.03 -3.65
C PRO A 33 -0.40 -32.48 -2.22
N GLY A 34 -1.55 -32.64 -1.54
CA GLY A 34 -1.76 -32.18 -0.18
C GLY A 34 -2.05 -30.67 -0.04
N CYS A 35 -2.37 -29.97 -1.12
CA CYS A 35 -2.84 -28.58 -1.03
C CYS A 35 -4.37 -28.48 -0.91
N ILE A 36 -4.86 -27.31 -0.51
CA ILE A 36 -6.24 -26.88 -0.70
C ILE A 36 -6.31 -25.95 -1.90
N PHE A 37 -7.21 -26.23 -2.84
CA PHE A 37 -7.52 -25.33 -3.95
C PHE A 37 -8.76 -24.51 -3.62
N VAL A 38 -8.69 -23.18 -3.74
CA VAL A 38 -9.81 -22.27 -3.47
C VAL A 38 -10.33 -21.68 -4.79
N CYS A 39 -11.60 -21.96 -5.10
CA CYS A 39 -12.28 -21.43 -6.27
C CYS A 39 -12.80 -20.02 -5.95
N PHE A 40 -12.34 -19.02 -6.71
CA PHE A 40 -12.91 -17.67 -6.67
C PHE A 40 -13.77 -17.43 -7.91
N PRO A 41 -14.98 -16.89 -7.75
CA PRO A 41 -15.76 -16.42 -8.89
C PRO A 41 -15.08 -15.22 -9.54
N GLY A 42 -15.07 -15.17 -10.85
CA GLY A 42 -14.49 -14.08 -11.62
C GLY A 42 -15.24 -13.82 -12.92
N GLU A 43 -15.28 -12.56 -13.35
CA GLU A 43 -16.00 -12.14 -14.57
C GLU A 43 -15.42 -12.72 -15.86
N ARG A 44 -14.10 -12.92 -15.93
CA ARG A 44 -13.39 -13.42 -17.13
C ARG A 44 -12.97 -14.88 -16.99
N VAL A 45 -12.68 -15.32 -15.78
CA VAL A 45 -12.22 -16.68 -15.48
C VAL A 45 -12.81 -17.06 -14.13
N ASP A 46 -13.65 -18.07 -14.11
CA ASP A 46 -14.20 -18.62 -12.87
C ASP A 46 -13.31 -19.75 -12.36
N GLY A 47 -12.86 -19.65 -11.11
CA GLY A 47 -12.03 -20.68 -10.46
C GLY A 47 -12.72 -22.04 -10.35
N HIS A 48 -14.06 -22.08 -10.32
CA HIS A 48 -14.85 -23.29 -10.25
C HIS A 48 -14.68 -24.18 -11.49
N ASP A 49 -14.43 -23.60 -12.67
CA ASP A 49 -14.17 -24.34 -13.91
C ASP A 49 -12.89 -25.21 -13.83
N TYR A 50 -12.01 -24.91 -12.88
CA TYR A 50 -10.74 -25.63 -12.67
C TYR A 50 -10.77 -26.58 -11.49
N ALA A 51 -11.89 -26.71 -10.78
CA ALA A 51 -12.02 -27.51 -9.56
C ALA A 51 -11.66 -28.99 -9.79
N ALA A 52 -12.28 -29.64 -10.79
CA ALA A 52 -12.01 -31.04 -11.14
C ALA A 52 -10.55 -31.26 -11.52
N LYS A 53 -9.97 -30.35 -12.31
CA LYS A 53 -8.56 -30.42 -12.70
C LYS A 53 -7.62 -30.27 -11.50
N ALA A 54 -7.95 -29.36 -10.57
CA ALA A 54 -7.18 -29.15 -9.35
C ALA A 54 -7.23 -30.40 -8.46
N TYR A 55 -8.39 -31.03 -8.29
CA TYR A 55 -8.52 -32.30 -7.57
C TYR A 55 -7.70 -33.41 -8.22
N GLN A 56 -7.79 -33.59 -9.54
CA GLN A 56 -7.02 -34.58 -10.29
C GLN A 56 -5.50 -34.34 -10.19
N ALA A 57 -5.08 -33.08 -10.05
CA ALA A 57 -3.68 -32.71 -9.84
C ALA A 57 -3.18 -32.91 -8.40
N GLY A 58 -4.05 -33.37 -7.47
CA GLY A 58 -3.70 -33.75 -6.11
C GLY A 58 -4.10 -32.77 -5.02
N ALA A 59 -5.03 -31.83 -5.31
CA ALA A 59 -5.63 -31.03 -4.24
C ALA A 59 -6.39 -31.97 -3.27
N GLU A 60 -6.04 -31.90 -1.99
CA GLU A 60 -6.69 -32.71 -0.95
C GLU A 60 -8.12 -32.24 -0.68
N TYR A 61 -8.35 -30.92 -0.72
CA TYR A 61 -9.67 -30.31 -0.65
C TYR A 61 -9.83 -29.22 -1.71
N VAL A 62 -11.05 -29.07 -2.18
CA VAL A 62 -11.50 -27.97 -3.03
C VAL A 62 -12.51 -27.14 -2.27
N ILE A 63 -12.28 -25.83 -2.14
CA ILE A 63 -13.24 -24.89 -1.57
C ILE A 63 -14.01 -24.24 -2.71
N ALA A 64 -15.34 -24.34 -2.69
CA ALA A 64 -16.22 -23.81 -3.73
C ALA A 64 -17.48 -23.14 -3.15
N ASN A 65 -18.13 -22.28 -3.94
CA ASN A 65 -19.37 -21.61 -3.54
C ASN A 65 -20.64 -22.39 -3.91
N HIS A 66 -20.49 -23.42 -4.72
CA HIS A 66 -21.57 -24.31 -5.18
C HIS A 66 -20.99 -25.69 -5.51
N PRO A 67 -21.82 -26.74 -5.66
CA PRO A 67 -21.36 -28.05 -6.10
C PRO A 67 -20.62 -27.97 -7.44
N VAL A 68 -19.55 -28.72 -7.58
CA VAL A 68 -18.71 -28.80 -8.79
C VAL A 68 -18.58 -30.26 -9.21
N GLU A 69 -18.72 -30.55 -10.50
CA GLU A 69 -18.55 -31.90 -11.03
C GLU A 69 -17.08 -32.34 -10.98
N GLY A 70 -16.84 -33.64 -10.82
CA GLY A 70 -15.52 -34.21 -10.85
C GLY A 70 -14.68 -34.06 -9.57
N VAL A 71 -15.27 -33.55 -8.49
CA VAL A 71 -14.70 -33.52 -7.13
C VAL A 71 -15.62 -34.35 -6.21
N PRO A 72 -15.12 -35.43 -5.55
CA PRO A 72 -15.89 -36.18 -4.58
C PRO A 72 -16.35 -35.33 -3.39
N GLU A 73 -17.51 -35.64 -2.83
CA GLU A 73 -18.13 -34.87 -1.73
C GLU A 73 -17.24 -34.77 -0.49
N ASP A 74 -16.47 -35.83 -0.18
CA ASP A 74 -15.56 -35.86 0.98
C ASP A 74 -14.28 -35.05 0.78
N HIS A 75 -14.04 -34.54 -0.43
CA HIS A 75 -12.97 -33.60 -0.80
C HIS A 75 -13.46 -32.19 -1.17
N LEU A 76 -14.79 -31.99 -1.20
CA LEU A 76 -15.42 -30.73 -1.57
C LEU A 76 -15.98 -30.01 -0.33
N VAL A 77 -15.51 -28.80 -0.10
CA VAL A 77 -16.06 -27.91 0.94
C VAL A 77 -16.86 -26.80 0.26
N ILE A 78 -18.18 -26.85 0.43
CA ILE A 78 -19.09 -25.82 -0.08
C ILE A 78 -19.27 -24.76 1.00
N CYS A 79 -19.02 -23.49 0.65
CA CYS A 79 -19.16 -22.34 1.54
C CYS A 79 -19.89 -21.19 0.84
N GLU A 80 -20.49 -20.30 1.62
CA GLU A 80 -21.17 -19.12 1.10
C GLU A 80 -20.22 -18.17 0.34
N SER A 81 -18.97 -18.07 0.81
CA SER A 81 -17.96 -17.18 0.23
C SER A 81 -16.55 -17.77 0.35
N SER A 82 -15.92 -18.01 -0.79
CA SER A 82 -14.52 -18.44 -0.86
C SER A 82 -13.56 -17.41 -0.25
N TYR A 83 -13.89 -16.11 -0.32
CA TYR A 83 -13.13 -15.06 0.34
C TYR A 83 -13.16 -15.21 1.86
N LEU A 84 -14.34 -15.43 2.45
CA LEU A 84 -14.46 -15.65 3.89
C LEU A 84 -13.84 -16.97 4.34
N ALA A 85 -13.92 -18.01 3.52
CA ALA A 85 -13.25 -19.29 3.76
C ALA A 85 -11.72 -19.11 3.80
N MET A 86 -11.17 -18.36 2.85
CA MET A 86 -9.74 -18.05 2.78
C MET A 86 -9.26 -17.30 4.04
N ILE A 87 -10.02 -16.26 4.45
CA ILE A 87 -9.75 -15.49 5.68
C ILE A 87 -9.83 -16.39 6.92
N ARG A 88 -10.84 -17.28 7.00
CA ARG A 88 -10.98 -18.22 8.13
C ARG A 88 -9.80 -19.17 8.21
N MET A 89 -9.41 -19.79 7.12
CA MET A 89 -8.22 -20.66 7.06
C MET A 89 -6.95 -19.93 7.49
N ALA A 90 -6.74 -18.71 6.99
CA ALA A 90 -5.59 -17.88 7.37
C ALA A 90 -5.62 -17.50 8.86
N SER A 91 -6.81 -17.20 9.42
CA SER A 91 -7.00 -16.97 10.85
C SER A 91 -6.67 -18.20 11.69
N ASN A 92 -7.08 -19.39 11.24
CA ASN A 92 -6.75 -20.65 11.90
C ASN A 92 -5.23 -20.90 11.84
N TYR A 93 -4.62 -20.76 10.66
CA TYR A 93 -3.17 -20.92 10.50
C TYR A 93 -2.36 -19.94 11.36
N ARG A 94 -2.82 -18.68 11.49
CA ARG A 94 -2.19 -17.64 12.31
C ARG A 94 -2.09 -18.03 13.79
N THR A 95 -2.92 -18.97 14.28
CA THR A 95 -2.84 -19.44 15.69
C THR A 95 -1.57 -20.20 16.02
N LEU A 96 -0.89 -20.74 15.01
CA LEU A 96 0.36 -21.49 15.21
C LEU A 96 1.56 -20.59 15.57
N PHE A 97 1.43 -19.26 15.41
CA PHE A 97 2.54 -18.33 15.51
C PHE A 97 2.19 -17.10 16.37
N SER A 98 3.20 -16.48 16.95
CA SER A 98 3.05 -15.31 17.82
C SER A 98 4.08 -14.21 17.51
N PRO A 99 4.27 -13.80 16.23
CA PRO A 99 5.16 -12.69 15.93
C PRO A 99 4.59 -11.38 16.49
N LEU A 100 5.47 -10.43 16.86
CA LEU A 100 5.05 -9.04 17.02
C LEU A 100 4.65 -8.49 15.65
N MET A 101 3.37 -8.18 15.47
CA MET A 101 2.81 -7.82 14.17
C MET A 101 2.26 -6.39 14.16
N ILE A 102 2.61 -5.62 13.15
CA ILE A 102 2.06 -4.28 12.89
C ILE A 102 1.07 -4.37 11.74
N GLY A 103 -0.17 -3.91 11.95
CA GLY A 103 -1.17 -3.70 10.91
C GLY A 103 -1.12 -2.26 10.41
N VAL A 104 -1.10 -2.06 9.08
CA VAL A 104 -1.03 -0.72 8.47
C VAL A 104 -2.20 -0.50 7.54
N THR A 105 -2.95 0.59 7.77
CA THR A 105 -3.98 1.08 6.84
C THR A 105 -3.89 2.59 6.66
N GLY A 106 -4.71 3.15 5.78
CA GLY A 106 -4.76 4.58 5.45
C GLY A 106 -5.19 4.82 4.01
N SER A 107 -5.49 6.05 3.65
CA SER A 107 -5.82 6.41 2.27
C SER A 107 -4.55 6.43 1.40
N VAL A 108 -3.49 7.09 1.87
CA VAL A 108 -2.19 7.21 1.21
C VAL A 108 -1.09 6.81 2.21
N GLY A 109 0.08 6.37 1.74
CA GLY A 109 1.24 6.06 2.57
C GLY A 109 1.31 4.62 3.09
N LYS A 110 0.26 3.79 2.97
CA LYS A 110 0.22 2.41 3.49
C LYS A 110 1.46 1.58 3.15
N THR A 111 1.78 1.49 1.87
CA THR A 111 2.89 0.65 1.40
C THR A 111 4.24 1.22 1.83
N THR A 112 4.43 2.53 1.74
CA THR A 112 5.65 3.20 2.17
C THR A 112 5.86 3.01 3.68
N THR A 113 4.82 3.22 4.50
CA THR A 113 4.84 2.95 5.94
C THR A 113 5.15 1.48 6.23
N LYS A 114 4.53 0.54 5.50
CA LYS A 114 4.81 -0.90 5.62
C LYS A 114 6.29 -1.20 5.34
N GLU A 115 6.88 -0.60 4.31
CA GLU A 115 8.30 -0.80 3.98
C GLU A 115 9.23 -0.18 5.03
N PHE A 116 8.89 0.99 5.60
CA PHE A 116 9.60 1.53 6.75
C PHE A 116 9.47 0.61 8.00
N CYS A 117 8.26 0.09 8.27
CA CYS A 117 8.08 -0.90 9.34
C CYS A 117 8.95 -2.14 9.11
N TYR A 118 8.98 -2.64 7.87
CA TYR A 118 9.84 -3.78 7.51
C TYR A 118 11.32 -3.48 7.73
N ALA A 119 11.80 -2.31 7.30
CA ALA A 119 13.18 -1.88 7.51
C ALA A 119 13.54 -1.82 9.01
N VAL A 120 12.66 -1.22 9.82
CA VAL A 120 12.86 -1.12 11.26
C VAL A 120 12.83 -2.51 11.92
N LEU A 121 11.78 -3.30 11.69
CA LEU A 121 11.62 -4.61 12.33
C LEU A 121 12.72 -5.59 11.92
N SER A 122 13.15 -5.57 10.66
CA SER A 122 14.24 -6.44 10.15
C SER A 122 15.59 -6.15 10.81
N ALA A 123 15.79 -4.96 11.35
CA ALA A 123 16.95 -4.68 12.17
C ALA A 123 16.95 -5.48 13.49
N PHE A 124 15.80 -5.95 13.98
CA PHE A 124 15.66 -6.68 15.23
C PHE A 124 15.53 -8.19 15.05
N GLY A 125 15.09 -8.67 13.90
CA GLY A 125 14.98 -10.11 13.67
C GLY A 125 14.28 -10.48 12.37
N ASN A 126 14.03 -11.78 12.20
CA ASN A 126 13.35 -12.29 11.02
C ASN A 126 11.94 -11.73 10.89
N THR A 127 11.68 -11.02 9.80
CA THR A 127 10.48 -10.20 9.60
C THR A 127 9.75 -10.61 8.32
N LEU A 128 8.45 -10.93 8.45
CA LEU A 128 7.54 -11.12 7.33
C LEU A 128 6.87 -9.79 6.97
N ARG A 129 6.66 -9.54 5.67
CA ARG A 129 5.85 -8.41 5.20
C ARG A 129 4.86 -8.82 4.12
N THR A 130 3.81 -8.01 3.96
CA THR A 130 2.95 -8.05 2.77
C THR A 130 3.78 -7.72 1.53
N GLU A 131 3.76 -8.59 0.54
CA GLU A 131 4.42 -8.39 -0.76
C GLU A 131 3.50 -7.64 -1.72
N GLY A 132 4.09 -6.71 -2.47
CA GLY A 132 3.35 -5.95 -3.48
C GLY A 132 2.10 -5.27 -2.88
N ASN A 133 0.96 -5.55 -3.51
CA ASN A 133 -0.37 -5.07 -3.12
C ASN A 133 -1.27 -6.18 -2.52
N GLN A 134 -0.69 -7.21 -1.92
CA GLN A 134 -1.43 -8.33 -1.30
C GLN A 134 -2.11 -7.91 0.01
N ASN A 135 -2.96 -6.88 -0.03
CA ASN A 135 -3.53 -6.21 1.11
C ASN A 135 -5.06 -6.37 1.26
N ASN A 136 -5.67 -7.21 0.42
CA ASN A 136 -7.10 -7.51 0.39
C ASN A 136 -7.43 -8.90 0.97
N GLU A 137 -8.67 -9.34 0.80
CA GLU A 137 -9.21 -10.61 1.32
C GLU A 137 -8.60 -11.89 0.70
N ILE A 138 -7.79 -11.76 -0.33
CA ILE A 138 -6.95 -12.86 -0.89
C ILE A 138 -5.49 -12.66 -0.47
N GLY A 139 -4.98 -11.46 -0.62
CA GLY A 139 -3.56 -11.15 -0.45
C GLY A 139 -3.09 -11.24 1.00
N LEU A 140 -3.86 -10.73 1.96
CA LEU A 140 -3.50 -10.82 3.37
C LEU A 140 -3.48 -12.28 3.86
N PRO A 141 -4.48 -13.15 3.56
CA PRO A 141 -4.38 -14.58 3.81
C PRO A 141 -3.11 -15.22 3.24
N ASN A 142 -2.77 -14.94 1.97
CA ASN A 142 -1.54 -15.43 1.36
C ASN A 142 -0.28 -14.98 2.12
N THR A 143 -0.28 -13.76 2.64
CA THR A 143 0.80 -13.27 3.50
C THR A 143 0.87 -14.07 4.80
N LEU A 144 -0.27 -14.32 5.46
CA LEU A 144 -0.33 -15.08 6.72
C LEU A 144 0.12 -16.53 6.55
N PHE A 145 -0.20 -17.19 5.43
CA PHE A 145 0.26 -18.55 5.14
C PHE A 145 1.79 -18.68 4.96
N ARG A 146 2.49 -17.57 4.86
CA ARG A 146 3.97 -17.52 4.82
C ARG A 146 4.62 -17.40 6.20
N LEU A 147 3.84 -17.30 7.28
CA LEU A 147 4.37 -17.35 8.64
C LEU A 147 5.07 -18.68 8.90
N GLU A 148 6.21 -18.61 9.58
CA GLU A 148 7.06 -19.73 9.93
C GLU A 148 7.49 -19.63 11.40
N ASP A 149 7.99 -20.74 11.99
CA ASP A 149 8.45 -20.77 13.38
C ASP A 149 9.59 -19.75 13.66
N THR A 150 10.34 -19.39 12.64
CA THR A 150 11.42 -18.40 12.71
C THR A 150 10.96 -16.95 12.61
N THR A 151 9.68 -16.71 12.25
CA THR A 151 9.15 -15.36 12.10
C THR A 151 8.95 -14.70 13.45
N GLN A 152 9.79 -13.72 13.77
CA GLN A 152 9.73 -12.95 15.04
C GLN A 152 8.85 -11.71 14.92
N TYR A 153 8.88 -11.09 13.74
CA TYR A 153 8.16 -9.86 13.45
C TYR A 153 7.36 -9.99 12.17
N ALA A 154 6.29 -9.21 12.05
CA ALA A 154 5.54 -9.11 10.81
C ALA A 154 4.96 -7.71 10.62
N VAL A 155 4.81 -7.28 9.38
CA VAL A 155 4.01 -6.13 9.03
C VAL A 155 3.05 -6.47 7.91
N VAL A 156 1.77 -6.19 8.12
CA VAL A 156 0.70 -6.50 7.17
C VAL A 156 -0.04 -5.22 6.76
N GLU A 157 -0.11 -5.01 5.45
CA GLU A 157 -0.89 -3.93 4.87
C GLU A 157 -2.35 -4.36 4.72
N MET A 158 -3.29 -3.47 5.07
CA MET A 158 -4.73 -3.69 5.00
C MET A 158 -5.37 -2.62 4.13
N GLY A 159 -5.75 -3.01 2.91
CA GLY A 159 -6.53 -2.21 1.98
C GLY A 159 -8.03 -2.45 2.18
N MET A 160 -8.85 -1.56 1.61
CA MET A 160 -10.29 -1.72 1.57
C MET A 160 -10.90 -0.90 0.44
N SER A 161 -12.04 -1.34 -0.06
CA SER A 161 -12.95 -0.59 -0.93
C SER A 161 -14.31 -0.36 -0.25
N HIS A 162 -14.69 -1.21 0.72
CA HIS A 162 -15.98 -1.16 1.41
C HIS A 162 -15.82 -1.29 2.92
N LEU A 163 -16.87 -0.88 3.66
CA LEU A 163 -16.98 -1.13 5.09
C LEU A 163 -16.98 -2.64 5.39
N GLY A 164 -16.36 -3.02 6.53
CA GLY A 164 -16.27 -4.40 7.01
C GLY A 164 -15.05 -5.18 6.48
N GLU A 165 -14.37 -4.71 5.45
CA GLU A 165 -13.21 -5.41 4.89
C GLU A 165 -12.01 -5.39 5.85
N ILE A 166 -11.62 -4.23 6.38
CA ILE A 166 -10.54 -4.14 7.36
C ILE A 166 -10.88 -4.93 8.63
N ALA A 167 -12.14 -4.92 9.05
CA ALA A 167 -12.59 -5.69 10.21
C ALA A 167 -12.33 -7.20 10.03
N ARG A 168 -12.57 -7.74 8.85
CA ARG A 168 -12.28 -9.15 8.53
C ARG A 168 -10.77 -9.42 8.51
N LEU A 169 -10.01 -8.55 7.84
CA LEU A 169 -8.55 -8.68 7.71
C LEU A 169 -7.85 -8.61 9.07
N VAL A 170 -8.19 -7.62 9.89
CA VAL A 170 -7.53 -7.42 11.18
C VAL A 170 -7.84 -8.52 12.18
N ARG A 171 -9.07 -9.07 12.17
CA ARG A 171 -9.44 -10.21 13.01
C ARG A 171 -8.67 -11.48 12.64
N ALA A 172 -8.35 -11.67 11.36
CA ALA A 172 -7.52 -12.78 10.91
C ALA A 172 -6.04 -12.58 11.28
N ALA A 173 -5.50 -11.39 11.05
CA ALA A 173 -4.10 -11.06 11.31
C ALA A 173 -3.77 -10.95 12.79
N ARG A 174 -4.67 -10.38 13.61
CA ARG A 174 -4.48 -10.12 15.06
C ARG A 174 -3.15 -9.40 15.32
N PRO A 175 -2.97 -8.17 14.80
CA PRO A 175 -1.74 -7.42 15.00
C PRO A 175 -1.58 -6.95 16.44
N SER A 176 -0.33 -6.74 16.87
CA SER A 176 0.06 -6.23 18.18
C SER A 176 -0.05 -4.70 18.25
N ALA A 177 -0.01 -4.02 17.10
CA ALA A 177 -0.18 -2.57 16.95
C ALA A 177 -0.87 -2.25 15.63
N GLY A 178 -1.59 -1.12 15.58
CA GLY A 178 -2.23 -0.61 14.38
C GLY A 178 -1.69 0.76 13.99
N ILE A 179 -1.54 1.02 12.68
CA ILE A 179 -1.20 2.32 12.12
C ILE A 179 -2.31 2.77 11.18
N ILE A 180 -2.77 4.01 11.31
CA ILE A 180 -3.59 4.70 10.32
C ILE A 180 -2.81 5.91 9.84
N THR A 181 -2.38 5.89 8.56
CA THR A 181 -1.48 6.91 8.02
C THR A 181 -2.15 8.25 7.82
N MET A 182 -3.30 8.25 7.12
CA MET A 182 -4.14 9.45 6.90
C MET A 182 -5.51 9.09 6.31
N ILE A 183 -6.44 10.05 6.37
CA ILE A 183 -7.79 9.96 5.79
C ILE A 183 -7.92 10.92 4.61
N GLY A 184 -7.69 10.42 3.41
CA GLY A 184 -7.88 11.16 2.15
C GLY A 184 -9.20 10.83 1.48
N VAL A 185 -9.22 10.98 0.15
CA VAL A 185 -10.40 10.76 -0.70
C VAL A 185 -10.37 9.46 -1.53
N SER A 186 -9.38 8.58 -1.30
CA SER A 186 -9.33 7.27 -1.98
C SER A 186 -10.55 6.43 -1.63
N HIS A 187 -11.16 5.78 -2.63
CA HIS A 187 -12.40 4.97 -2.50
C HIS A 187 -13.64 5.80 -2.10
N LEU A 188 -13.63 7.12 -2.36
CA LEU A 188 -14.77 7.99 -2.05
C LEU A 188 -16.02 7.57 -2.85
N GLU A 189 -15.85 7.06 -4.06
CA GLU A 189 -16.93 6.53 -4.89
C GLU A 189 -17.73 5.44 -4.17
N ASN A 190 -17.07 4.52 -3.47
CA ASN A 190 -17.68 3.40 -2.78
C ASN A 190 -18.23 3.77 -1.39
N LEU A 191 -17.56 4.70 -0.70
CA LEU A 191 -17.87 5.04 0.69
C LEU A 191 -18.66 6.34 0.85
N GLY A 192 -18.74 7.16 -0.20
CA GLY A 192 -19.57 8.36 -0.26
C GLY A 192 -18.98 9.57 0.46
N THR A 193 -18.43 9.42 1.68
CA THR A 193 -17.88 10.53 2.47
C THR A 193 -16.53 10.17 3.11
N ARG A 194 -15.74 11.19 3.48
CA ARG A 194 -14.47 10.99 4.20
C ARG A 194 -14.68 10.45 5.62
N GLU A 195 -15.80 10.76 6.25
CA GLU A 195 -16.20 10.20 7.55
C GLU A 195 -16.43 8.69 7.46
N ASN A 196 -17.03 8.20 6.38
CA ASN A 196 -17.14 6.76 6.12
C ASN A 196 -15.79 6.13 5.83
N ILE A 197 -14.86 6.82 5.16
CA ILE A 197 -13.47 6.36 4.99
C ILE A 197 -12.78 6.25 6.35
N LEU A 198 -12.93 7.26 7.23
CA LEU A 198 -12.44 7.21 8.61
C LEU A 198 -13.04 5.99 9.34
N LYS A 199 -14.37 5.82 9.30
CA LYS A 199 -15.05 4.69 9.94
C LYS A 199 -14.51 3.34 9.46
N ALA A 200 -14.32 3.17 8.15
CA ALA A 200 -13.79 1.94 7.58
C ALA A 200 -12.34 1.69 8.04
N LYS A 201 -11.49 2.70 8.11
CA LYS A 201 -10.10 2.53 8.56
C LYS A 201 -10.00 2.29 10.07
N MET A 202 -10.90 2.88 10.86
CA MET A 202 -11.01 2.61 12.29
C MET A 202 -11.42 1.18 12.62
N GLU A 203 -11.91 0.39 11.65
CA GLU A 203 -12.14 -1.05 11.83
C GLU A 203 -10.89 -1.81 12.24
N ILE A 204 -9.68 -1.29 11.98
CA ILE A 204 -8.41 -1.88 12.44
C ILE A 204 -8.41 -2.09 13.97
N CYS A 205 -9.11 -1.25 14.71
CA CYS A 205 -9.24 -1.36 16.17
C CYS A 205 -9.88 -2.67 16.62
N GLN A 206 -10.69 -3.33 15.76
CA GLN A 206 -11.46 -4.53 16.14
C GLN A 206 -10.61 -5.78 16.35
N GLY A 207 -9.39 -5.83 15.80
CA GLY A 207 -8.48 -6.97 15.94
C GLY A 207 -7.27 -6.70 16.84
N LEU A 208 -7.16 -5.50 17.40
CA LEU A 208 -6.08 -5.12 18.32
C LEU A 208 -6.43 -5.59 19.75
N PRO A 209 -5.45 -6.15 20.51
CA PRO A 209 -5.63 -6.51 21.90
C PRO A 209 -5.76 -5.28 22.79
N ASP A 210 -6.23 -5.47 24.02
CA ASP A 210 -6.31 -4.41 25.01
C ASP A 210 -4.91 -3.88 25.36
N GLY A 211 -4.80 -2.56 25.51
CA GLY A 211 -3.52 -1.87 25.70
C GLY A 211 -2.66 -1.71 24.45
N ALA A 212 -3.09 -2.24 23.30
CA ALA A 212 -2.32 -2.13 22.06
C ALA A 212 -2.14 -0.66 21.63
N PRO A 213 -0.96 -0.28 21.12
CA PRO A 213 -0.76 1.02 20.52
C PRO A 213 -1.54 1.16 19.20
N LEU A 214 -2.30 2.25 19.10
CA LEU A 214 -2.92 2.72 17.87
C LEU A 214 -2.21 4.00 17.45
N VAL A 215 -1.41 3.90 16.38
CA VAL A 215 -0.53 4.98 15.89
C VAL A 215 -1.28 5.81 14.86
N LEU A 216 -1.43 7.10 15.11
CA LEU A 216 -2.30 8.01 14.37
C LEU A 216 -1.56 9.29 13.98
N ASN A 217 -1.86 9.81 12.79
CA ASN A 217 -1.32 11.07 12.30
C ASN A 217 -2.03 12.26 12.95
N ALA A 218 -1.30 13.02 13.76
CA ALA A 218 -1.82 14.21 14.45
C ALA A 218 -2.06 15.42 13.51
N ASP A 219 -1.48 15.38 12.32
CA ASP A 219 -1.61 16.44 11.32
C ASP A 219 -2.74 16.19 10.32
N ASP A 220 -3.43 15.04 10.44
CA ASP A 220 -4.65 14.74 9.69
C ASP A 220 -5.84 15.53 10.27
N ASP A 221 -6.75 15.97 9.43
CA ASP A 221 -7.89 16.79 9.86
C ASP A 221 -9.04 15.96 10.47
N LEU A 222 -9.15 14.65 10.13
CA LEU A 222 -10.21 13.79 10.62
C LEU A 222 -9.76 12.80 11.71
N LEU A 223 -8.54 12.30 11.68
CA LEU A 223 -8.06 11.34 12.69
C LEU A 223 -8.19 11.88 14.13
N PRO A 224 -7.90 13.16 14.45
CA PRO A 224 -8.10 13.71 15.79
C PRO A 224 -9.57 13.73 16.26
N THR A 225 -10.53 13.62 15.34
CA THR A 225 -11.96 13.56 15.67
C THR A 225 -12.47 12.13 15.87
N ALA A 226 -11.64 11.12 15.64
CA ALA A 226 -12.02 9.71 15.71
C ALA A 226 -12.37 9.28 17.15
N GLN A 227 -13.43 8.49 17.29
CA GLN A 227 -13.75 7.83 18.55
C GLN A 227 -12.86 6.60 18.73
N ILE A 228 -11.81 6.75 19.54
CA ILE A 228 -10.86 5.67 19.81
C ILE A 228 -11.40 4.80 20.95
N PRO A 229 -11.49 3.46 20.80
CA PRO A 229 -11.89 2.59 21.90
C PRO A 229 -10.98 2.74 23.12
N GLY A 230 -11.57 2.99 24.31
CA GLY A 230 -10.82 3.25 25.55
C GLY A 230 -9.89 2.11 26.01
N ARG A 231 -10.03 0.91 25.42
CA ARG A 231 -9.14 -0.22 25.64
C ARG A 231 -7.81 -0.13 24.89
N LEU A 232 -7.69 0.79 23.90
CA LEU A 232 -6.48 1.00 23.10
C LEU A 232 -5.69 2.20 23.60
N ARG A 233 -4.40 2.23 23.32
CA ARG A 233 -3.51 3.35 23.63
C ARG A 233 -3.21 4.16 22.37
N PRO A 234 -3.88 5.31 22.13
CA PRO A 234 -3.53 6.17 21.01
C PRO A 234 -2.12 6.75 21.21
N VAL A 235 -1.36 6.80 20.11
CA VAL A 235 -0.04 7.42 20.04
C VAL A 235 0.01 8.27 18.77
N TRP A 236 0.32 9.54 18.93
CA TRP A 236 0.24 10.50 17.87
C TRP A 236 1.62 10.80 17.27
N PHE A 237 1.73 10.74 15.94
CA PHE A 237 2.90 11.22 15.23
C PHE A 237 2.54 12.41 14.34
N GLY A 238 3.52 13.31 14.09
CA GLY A 238 3.27 14.47 13.24
C GLY A 238 4.52 15.30 12.98
N ILE A 239 4.36 16.31 12.13
CA ILE A 239 5.39 17.27 11.80
C ILE A 239 4.97 18.67 12.28
N ARG A 240 3.69 19.02 12.06
CA ARG A 240 3.13 20.33 12.36
C ARG A 240 2.57 20.43 13.77
N SER A 241 1.90 19.39 14.23
CA SER A 241 1.29 19.34 15.55
C SER A 241 2.34 19.34 16.65
N SER A 242 2.32 20.34 17.52
CA SER A 242 3.22 20.42 18.68
C SER A 242 2.85 19.44 19.78
N SER A 243 1.63 18.90 19.76
CA SER A 243 1.12 17.94 20.75
C SER A 243 1.34 16.47 20.36
N ALA A 244 1.93 16.19 19.19
CA ALA A 244 2.24 14.83 18.80
C ALA A 244 3.33 14.22 19.69
N ASP A 245 3.17 12.94 20.05
CA ASP A 245 4.11 12.21 20.89
C ASP A 245 5.45 12.01 20.17
N VAL A 246 5.41 11.74 18.87
CA VAL A 246 6.60 11.59 18.02
C VAL A 246 6.56 12.59 16.87
N ARG A 247 7.64 13.36 16.73
CA ARG A 247 7.69 14.46 15.76
C ARG A 247 8.97 14.44 14.93
N ALA A 248 8.88 15.03 13.73
CA ALA A 248 10.06 15.43 12.97
C ALA A 248 10.17 16.95 12.95
N ILE A 249 11.37 17.45 13.23
CA ILE A 249 11.74 18.85 13.12
C ILE A 249 13.01 18.99 12.26
N ASN A 250 13.37 20.20 11.84
CA ASN A 250 14.58 20.47 11.05
C ASN A 250 14.67 19.61 9.77
N ILE A 251 13.54 19.46 9.07
CA ILE A 251 13.48 18.66 7.84
C ILE A 251 14.24 19.37 6.73
N HIS A 252 15.16 18.66 6.07
CA HIS A 252 15.98 19.22 4.98
C HIS A 252 16.40 18.11 3.99
N THR A 253 16.78 18.51 2.80
CA THR A 253 17.27 17.58 1.77
C THR A 253 18.71 17.17 2.04
N VAL A 254 19.01 15.87 1.90
CA VAL A 254 20.36 15.30 2.02
C VAL A 254 20.61 14.40 0.81
N GLY A 255 21.31 14.91 -0.20
CA GLY A 255 21.47 14.19 -1.48
C GLY A 255 20.12 13.88 -2.12
N GLU A 256 19.83 12.62 -2.40
CA GLU A 256 18.54 12.14 -2.92
C GLU A 256 17.52 11.83 -1.80
N GLY A 257 17.92 11.98 -0.55
CA GLY A 257 17.12 11.63 0.62
C GLY A 257 16.66 12.84 1.43
N THR A 258 16.07 12.56 2.60
CA THR A 258 15.55 13.56 3.54
C THR A 258 16.16 13.37 4.92
N GLY A 259 16.79 14.43 5.45
CA GLY A 259 17.29 14.51 6.82
C GLY A 259 16.30 15.21 7.74
N PHE A 260 16.21 14.76 9.00
CA PHE A 260 15.40 15.41 10.02
C PHE A 260 15.85 15.04 11.43
N THR A 261 15.43 15.82 12.43
CA THR A 261 15.54 15.45 13.84
C THR A 261 14.23 14.78 14.26
N LEU A 262 14.29 13.50 14.65
CA LEU A 262 13.18 12.77 15.26
C LEU A 262 13.15 13.08 16.75
N VAL A 263 12.02 13.55 17.27
CA VAL A 263 11.78 13.85 18.68
C VAL A 263 10.71 12.89 19.19
N ASP A 264 11.01 12.10 20.21
CA ASP A 264 10.08 11.12 20.81
C ASP A 264 9.85 11.49 22.27
N ASN A 265 8.62 11.96 22.59
CA ASN A 265 8.19 12.27 23.95
C ASN A 265 7.41 11.08 24.54
N VAL A 266 7.89 10.53 25.62
CA VAL A 266 7.26 9.41 26.29
C VAL A 266 7.53 9.45 27.81
N ASP A 267 6.47 9.29 28.60
CA ASP A 267 6.53 9.23 30.07
C ASP A 267 7.28 10.41 30.73
N GLY A 268 7.17 11.61 30.10
CA GLY A 268 7.83 12.84 30.57
C GLY A 268 9.31 12.97 30.16
N GLU A 269 9.86 12.02 29.44
CA GLU A 269 11.21 12.07 28.86
C GLU A 269 11.15 12.42 27.37
N THR A 270 12.17 13.13 26.87
CA THR A 270 12.34 13.47 25.46
C THR A 270 13.62 12.84 24.92
N TYR A 271 13.48 12.10 23.83
CA TYR A 271 14.59 11.50 23.11
C TYR A 271 14.71 12.14 21.73
N GLU A 272 15.92 12.48 21.32
CA GLU A 272 16.20 13.08 20.01
C GLU A 272 17.18 12.24 19.21
N PHE A 273 16.88 12.03 17.93
CA PHE A 273 17.73 11.30 16.98
C PHE A 273 17.87 12.07 15.67
N SER A 274 19.09 12.24 15.20
CA SER A 274 19.33 12.66 13.81
C SER A 274 19.09 11.49 12.88
N VAL A 275 18.16 11.63 11.93
CA VAL A 275 17.74 10.59 10.99
C VAL A 275 17.90 11.09 9.56
N THR A 276 18.40 10.22 8.69
CA THR A 276 18.37 10.42 7.24
C THR A 276 17.70 9.21 6.60
N ILE A 277 16.65 9.45 5.81
CA ILE A 277 15.96 8.42 5.03
C ILE A 277 16.34 8.53 3.55
N PRO A 278 16.52 7.40 2.81
CA PRO A 278 17.00 7.40 1.43
C PRO A 278 15.86 7.67 0.42
N THR A 279 14.98 8.61 0.73
CA THR A 279 13.85 8.98 -0.13
C THR A 279 13.50 10.45 0.07
N ALA A 280 13.05 11.11 -0.99
CA ALA A 280 12.68 12.52 -0.97
C ALA A 280 11.23 12.74 -0.51
N GLY A 281 10.99 13.91 0.05
CA GLY A 281 9.66 14.45 0.31
C GLY A 281 9.18 14.31 1.75
N VAL A 282 8.52 15.37 2.22
CA VAL A 282 8.01 15.48 3.60
C VAL A 282 7.00 14.38 3.95
N HIS A 283 6.22 13.90 2.97
CA HIS A 283 5.25 12.84 3.20
C HIS A 283 5.90 11.50 3.59
N THR A 284 7.11 11.20 3.11
CA THR A 284 7.85 9.98 3.52
C THR A 284 8.39 10.10 4.95
N VAL A 285 8.58 11.32 5.45
CA VAL A 285 8.91 11.54 6.87
C VAL A 285 7.75 11.12 7.77
N TYR A 286 6.49 11.41 7.39
CA TYR A 286 5.32 10.90 8.13
C TYR A 286 5.30 9.37 8.17
N ASP A 287 5.58 8.70 7.05
CA ASP A 287 5.62 7.24 6.97
C ASP A 287 6.72 6.64 7.86
N ALA A 288 7.89 7.29 7.88
CA ALA A 288 9.02 6.91 8.75
C ALA A 288 8.69 7.10 10.25
N LEU A 289 8.06 8.25 10.61
CA LEU A 289 7.60 8.50 11.98
C LEU A 289 6.59 7.45 12.45
N ALA A 290 5.61 7.09 11.60
CA ALA A 290 4.60 6.08 11.92
C ALA A 290 5.24 4.72 12.21
N ALA A 291 6.20 4.30 11.39
CA ALA A 291 6.93 3.05 11.55
C ALA A 291 7.78 3.03 12.83
N TYR A 292 8.56 4.07 13.06
CA TYR A 292 9.33 4.24 14.30
C TYR A 292 8.43 4.20 15.53
N THR A 293 7.33 4.95 15.51
CA THR A 293 6.37 5.02 16.62
C THR A 293 5.81 3.65 16.95
N ALA A 294 5.31 2.91 15.94
CA ALA A 294 4.75 1.59 16.19
C ALA A 294 5.78 0.62 16.79
N ALA A 295 6.99 0.59 16.23
CA ALA A 295 8.06 -0.28 16.70
C ALA A 295 8.49 0.02 18.15
N THR A 296 8.70 1.30 18.49
CA THR A 296 9.13 1.70 19.84
C THR A 296 8.03 1.54 20.90
N ARG A 297 6.75 1.70 20.52
CA ARG A 297 5.61 1.45 21.42
C ARG A 297 5.31 -0.05 21.60
N LEU A 298 5.89 -0.91 20.76
CA LEU A 298 5.95 -2.37 20.97
C LEU A 298 7.18 -2.80 21.80
N GLY A 299 7.97 -1.86 22.31
CA GLY A 299 9.10 -2.11 23.20
C GLY A 299 10.46 -2.27 22.51
N LEU A 300 10.56 -2.00 21.21
CA LEU A 300 11.84 -2.06 20.51
C LEU A 300 12.72 -0.84 20.86
N GLU A 301 14.04 -1.05 20.89
CA GLU A 301 15.04 -0.05 21.30
C GLU A 301 15.04 1.14 20.34
N ARG A 302 14.87 2.37 20.89
CA ARG A 302 14.64 3.63 20.17
C ARG A 302 15.75 4.00 19.21
N ALA A 303 16.99 4.01 19.68
CA ALA A 303 18.13 4.44 18.87
C ALA A 303 18.38 3.47 17.71
N ARG A 304 18.18 2.17 17.90
CA ARG A 304 18.27 1.16 16.84
C ARG A 304 17.13 1.31 15.83
N ALA A 305 15.90 1.55 16.30
CA ALA A 305 14.75 1.80 15.43
C ALA A 305 14.96 3.07 14.58
N ALA A 306 15.45 4.16 15.16
CA ALA A 306 15.76 5.40 14.44
C ALA A 306 16.84 5.18 13.36
N ARG A 307 17.94 4.49 13.70
CA ARG A 307 18.99 4.15 12.72
C ARG A 307 18.49 3.25 11.60
N ALA A 308 17.59 2.33 11.88
CA ALA A 308 17.07 1.37 10.92
C ALA A 308 16.20 2.02 9.83
N LEU A 309 15.66 3.22 10.04
CA LEU A 309 14.92 3.98 9.02
C LEU A 309 15.79 4.26 7.77
N ALA A 310 17.10 4.38 7.93
CA ALA A 310 18.05 4.57 6.81
C ALA A 310 18.16 3.34 5.90
N SER A 311 17.73 2.16 6.33
CA SER A 311 17.74 0.93 5.52
C SER A 311 16.47 0.74 4.68
N TYR A 312 15.56 1.71 4.68
CA TYR A 312 14.38 1.70 3.81
C TYR A 312 14.77 1.52 2.34
N GLN A 313 14.00 0.71 1.63
CA GLN A 313 14.14 0.52 0.19
C GLN A 313 12.80 0.77 -0.48
N THR A 314 12.81 1.60 -1.51
CA THR A 314 11.64 1.82 -2.35
C THR A 314 11.24 0.52 -3.04
N THR A 315 9.96 0.21 -3.04
CA THR A 315 9.43 -0.99 -3.70
C THR A 315 8.39 -0.63 -4.74
N GLY A 316 8.44 -1.35 -5.85
CA GLY A 316 7.52 -1.12 -6.96
C GLY A 316 7.73 0.24 -7.61
N MET A 317 6.67 0.77 -8.22
CA MET A 317 6.68 2.05 -8.94
C MET A 317 6.20 3.19 -8.03
N ARG A 318 6.90 3.39 -6.91
CA ARG A 318 6.63 4.46 -5.94
C ARG A 318 7.87 5.31 -5.78
N GLN A 319 7.89 6.47 -6.45
CA GLN A 319 9.03 7.41 -6.42
C GLN A 319 10.36 6.74 -6.81
N ASN A 320 10.30 5.78 -7.73
CA ASN A 320 11.50 5.16 -8.27
C ASN A 320 12.20 6.16 -9.21
N ILE A 321 13.46 6.45 -8.96
CA ILE A 321 14.23 7.40 -9.74
C ILE A 321 15.13 6.63 -10.71
N VAL A 322 14.92 6.82 -12.00
CA VAL A 322 15.67 6.18 -13.07
C VAL A 322 16.20 7.20 -14.07
N GLN A 323 17.31 6.85 -14.74
CA GLN A 323 17.92 7.68 -15.77
C GLN A 323 17.82 6.99 -17.13
N HIS A 324 17.27 7.71 -18.12
CA HIS A 324 17.23 7.26 -19.50
C HIS A 324 17.51 8.43 -20.45
N GLY A 325 18.47 8.27 -21.36
CA GLY A 325 18.80 9.31 -22.37
C GLY A 325 19.21 10.66 -21.76
N GLY A 326 19.83 10.67 -20.57
CA GLY A 326 20.17 11.89 -19.85
C GLY A 326 18.97 12.60 -19.16
N VAL A 327 17.79 11.98 -19.16
CA VAL A 327 16.56 12.45 -18.51
C VAL A 327 16.38 11.72 -17.19
N THR A 328 16.03 12.44 -16.11
CA THR A 328 15.66 11.85 -14.83
C THR A 328 14.16 11.59 -14.79
N PHE A 329 13.74 10.35 -14.63
CA PHE A 329 12.35 9.97 -14.43
C PHE A 329 12.07 9.66 -12.97
N ILE A 330 10.98 10.20 -12.45
CA ILE A 330 10.39 9.88 -11.15
C ILE A 330 9.15 9.03 -11.43
N GLU A 331 9.30 7.70 -11.32
CA GLU A 331 8.21 6.75 -11.57
C GLU A 331 7.37 6.61 -10.30
N ASP A 332 6.16 7.14 -10.30
CA ASP A 332 5.17 7.02 -9.21
C ASP A 332 3.80 6.55 -9.77
N CYS A 333 3.85 5.50 -10.60
CA CYS A 333 2.73 5.03 -11.43
C CYS A 333 1.84 3.97 -10.76
N TYR A 334 2.03 3.68 -9.47
CA TYR A 334 1.27 2.63 -8.81
C TYR A 334 -0.21 3.00 -8.59
N ASN A 335 -0.49 4.20 -8.10
CA ASN A 335 -1.85 4.72 -7.94
C ASN A 335 -1.84 6.26 -7.81
N ALA A 336 -3.00 6.89 -7.99
CA ALA A 336 -3.15 8.33 -7.92
C ALA A 336 -4.41 8.74 -7.15
N SER A 337 -4.25 9.76 -6.31
CA SER A 337 -5.31 10.52 -5.65
C SER A 337 -4.84 11.97 -5.51
N PRO A 338 -5.72 12.97 -5.28
CA PRO A 338 -5.30 14.36 -5.14
C PRO A 338 -4.17 14.55 -4.13
N ASP A 339 -4.25 13.91 -2.95
CA ASP A 339 -3.23 14.00 -1.91
C ASP A 339 -1.87 13.47 -2.39
N SER A 340 -1.87 12.31 -3.06
CA SER A 340 -0.64 11.70 -3.58
C SER A 340 -0.08 12.45 -4.80
N MET A 341 -0.94 13.06 -5.63
CA MET A 341 -0.52 13.95 -6.72
C MET A 341 0.18 15.19 -6.19
N LYS A 342 -0.40 15.82 -5.15
CA LYS A 342 0.21 16.98 -4.50
C LYS A 342 1.60 16.67 -3.96
N ALA A 343 1.74 15.54 -3.27
CA ALA A 343 3.02 15.09 -2.72
C ALA A 343 4.07 14.84 -3.82
N ALA A 344 3.68 14.16 -4.90
CA ALA A 344 4.59 13.89 -6.03
C ALA A 344 4.99 15.17 -6.78
N LEU A 345 4.06 16.11 -6.97
CA LEU A 345 4.34 17.40 -7.57
C LEU A 345 5.30 18.26 -6.71
N GLN A 346 5.21 18.15 -5.39
CA GLN A 346 6.17 18.83 -4.51
C GLN A 346 7.59 18.27 -4.71
N ILE A 347 7.76 16.95 -4.86
CA ILE A 347 9.06 16.35 -5.17
C ILE A 347 9.61 16.85 -6.51
N LEU A 348 8.73 16.94 -7.53
CA LEU A 348 9.13 17.48 -8.83
C LEU A 348 9.57 18.93 -8.71
N HIS A 349 8.83 19.75 -7.97
CA HIS A 349 9.13 21.17 -7.71
C HIS A 349 10.51 21.35 -7.05
N ASP A 350 10.79 20.54 -6.02
CA ASP A 350 12.01 20.67 -5.21
C ASP A 350 13.26 20.12 -5.95
N ARG A 351 13.06 19.32 -7.00
CA ARG A 351 14.18 18.74 -7.76
C ARG A 351 14.69 19.72 -8.81
N GLN A 352 16.01 19.91 -8.81
CA GLN A 352 16.68 20.79 -9.78
C GLN A 352 16.90 20.02 -11.10
N PRO A 353 16.39 20.54 -12.25
CA PRO A 353 16.76 20.02 -13.56
C PRO A 353 18.24 20.22 -13.86
N GLY A 354 18.80 19.40 -14.77
CA GLY A 354 20.11 19.61 -15.32
C GLY A 354 20.21 20.91 -16.15
N PRO A 355 21.40 21.29 -16.64
CA PRO A 355 21.58 22.50 -17.43
C PRO A 355 20.65 22.55 -18.64
N GLY A 356 19.81 23.58 -18.73
CA GLY A 356 18.81 23.77 -19.80
C GLY A 356 17.63 22.81 -19.75
N GLY A 357 17.52 21.95 -18.74
CA GLY A 357 16.42 21.03 -18.52
C GLY A 357 15.17 21.70 -17.94
N ARG A 358 14.08 20.97 -17.93
CA ARG A 358 12.76 21.40 -17.46
C ARG A 358 12.19 20.38 -16.45
N ARG A 359 11.19 20.81 -15.69
CA ARG A 359 10.31 19.94 -14.90
C ARG A 359 9.09 19.59 -15.74
N ILE A 360 8.87 18.31 -16.01
CA ILE A 360 7.75 17.81 -16.81
C ILE A 360 6.87 16.93 -15.92
N ALA A 361 5.60 17.26 -15.84
CA ALA A 361 4.61 16.44 -15.14
C ALA A 361 3.81 15.61 -16.16
N VAL A 362 3.89 14.29 -16.12
CA VAL A 362 3.07 13.35 -16.90
C VAL A 362 2.04 12.76 -15.94
N LEU A 363 0.84 13.30 -15.96
CA LEU A 363 -0.20 12.98 -14.97
C LEU A 363 -1.43 12.38 -15.66
N GLY A 364 -1.78 11.16 -15.26
CA GLY A 364 -2.97 10.49 -15.77
C GLY A 364 -4.17 10.62 -14.86
N ASP A 365 -5.28 9.97 -15.27
CA ASP A 365 -6.53 9.99 -14.54
C ASP A 365 -6.39 9.45 -13.11
N MET A 366 -7.12 10.08 -12.19
CA MET A 366 -7.36 9.59 -10.84
C MET A 366 -8.74 8.95 -10.80
N LEU A 367 -8.76 7.62 -10.64
CA LEU A 367 -9.99 6.82 -10.63
C LEU A 367 -10.56 6.65 -9.20
N GLU A 368 -11.78 6.15 -9.09
CA GLU A 368 -12.48 5.86 -7.82
C GLU A 368 -12.75 7.09 -6.93
N LEU A 369 -12.74 8.28 -7.49
CA LEU A 369 -12.98 9.53 -6.77
C LEU A 369 -14.47 9.92 -6.70
N GLY A 370 -15.35 9.28 -7.50
CA GLY A 370 -16.76 9.64 -7.55
C GLY A 370 -16.99 11.14 -7.80
N ALA A 371 -17.79 11.80 -6.96
CA ALA A 371 -18.07 13.23 -7.07
C ALA A 371 -16.85 14.15 -6.88
N ALA A 372 -15.76 13.65 -6.28
CA ALA A 372 -14.52 14.42 -6.14
C ALA A 372 -13.60 14.33 -7.38
N SER A 373 -14.00 13.62 -8.45
CA SER A 373 -13.16 13.43 -9.62
C SER A 373 -12.82 14.73 -10.31
N GLU A 374 -13.82 15.48 -10.80
CA GLU A 374 -13.56 16.74 -11.49
C GLU A 374 -12.87 17.78 -10.61
N PRO A 375 -13.33 18.06 -9.36
CA PRO A 375 -12.62 18.98 -8.47
C PRO A 375 -11.18 18.57 -8.18
N GLY A 376 -10.92 17.27 -7.98
CA GLY A 376 -9.59 16.73 -7.73
C GLY A 376 -8.64 16.92 -8.92
N HIS A 377 -9.12 16.63 -10.14
CA HIS A 377 -8.33 16.86 -11.37
C HIS A 377 -8.05 18.33 -11.59
N ARG A 378 -9.05 19.22 -11.46
CA ARG A 378 -8.84 20.69 -11.55
C ARG A 378 -7.81 21.19 -10.53
N GLN A 379 -7.91 20.74 -9.30
CA GLN A 379 -6.97 21.13 -8.25
C GLN A 379 -5.56 20.63 -8.53
N THR A 380 -5.41 19.40 -9.04
CA THR A 380 -4.12 18.85 -9.46
C THR A 380 -3.50 19.65 -10.59
N GLY A 381 -4.29 20.10 -11.57
CA GLY A 381 -3.83 20.98 -12.64
C GLY A 381 -3.27 22.30 -12.12
N LYS A 382 -3.91 22.87 -11.10
CA LYS A 382 -3.41 24.11 -10.44
C LYS A 382 -2.07 23.88 -9.74
N TRP A 383 -1.90 22.74 -9.04
CA TRP A 383 -0.64 22.40 -8.40
C TRP A 383 0.47 22.07 -9.41
N ALA A 384 0.11 21.44 -10.54
CA ALA A 384 1.07 21.19 -11.62
C ALA A 384 1.62 22.50 -12.19
N ALA A 385 0.79 23.54 -12.30
CA ALA A 385 1.23 24.86 -12.77
C ALA A 385 2.23 25.55 -11.82
N ASP A 386 2.18 25.22 -10.53
CA ASP A 386 3.13 25.76 -9.55
C ASP A 386 4.43 24.90 -9.48
N ALA A 387 4.43 23.67 -10.03
CA ALA A 387 5.51 22.68 -9.85
C ALA A 387 6.28 22.33 -11.13
N ALA A 388 5.71 22.54 -12.32
CA ALA A 388 6.27 22.07 -13.58
C ALA A 388 6.34 23.19 -14.63
N ASP A 389 7.21 22.98 -15.63
CA ASP A 389 7.33 23.85 -16.80
C ASP A 389 6.45 23.34 -17.97
N LEU A 390 6.05 22.03 -17.91
CA LEU A 390 5.21 21.37 -18.89
C LEU A 390 4.33 20.32 -18.20
N LEU A 391 3.04 20.30 -18.54
CA LEU A 391 2.11 19.24 -18.17
C LEU A 391 1.73 18.40 -19.41
N VAL A 392 1.88 17.09 -19.32
CA VAL A 392 1.28 16.10 -20.23
C VAL A 392 0.18 15.38 -19.44
N ALA A 393 -1.07 15.80 -19.66
CA ALA A 393 -2.24 15.20 -19.04
C ALA A 393 -2.71 14.00 -19.86
N TYR A 394 -3.00 12.85 -19.21
CA TYR A 394 -3.31 11.59 -19.90
C TYR A 394 -4.63 10.99 -19.43
N GLY A 395 -5.54 10.77 -20.35
CA GLY A 395 -6.84 10.17 -20.15
C GLY A 395 -8.00 11.16 -20.17
N PRO A 396 -9.25 10.68 -20.27
CA PRO A 396 -10.43 11.53 -20.46
C PRO A 396 -10.73 12.44 -19.27
N LEU A 397 -10.54 11.96 -18.02
CA LEU A 397 -10.82 12.77 -16.81
C LEU A 397 -9.76 13.85 -16.61
N SER A 398 -8.55 13.64 -17.12
CA SER A 398 -7.44 14.61 -17.06
C SER A 398 -7.68 15.86 -17.94
N ALA A 399 -8.75 15.91 -18.73
CA ALA A 399 -9.17 17.11 -19.45
C ALA A 399 -9.38 18.31 -18.48
N ALA A 400 -10.03 18.06 -17.33
CA ALA A 400 -10.26 19.07 -16.32
C ALA A 400 -8.93 19.57 -15.67
N MET A 401 -7.96 18.68 -15.52
CA MET A 401 -6.60 18.98 -15.06
C MET A 401 -5.88 19.89 -16.06
N ALA A 402 -5.91 19.49 -17.34
CA ALA A 402 -5.27 20.22 -18.42
C ALA A 402 -5.86 21.64 -18.58
N GLU A 403 -7.17 21.78 -18.51
CA GLU A 403 -7.84 23.07 -18.57
C GLU A 403 -7.40 23.99 -17.42
N ALA A 404 -7.42 23.48 -16.19
CA ALA A 404 -7.04 24.27 -15.00
C ALA A 404 -5.56 24.69 -15.04
N ALA A 405 -4.67 23.85 -15.55
CA ALA A 405 -3.26 24.17 -15.71
C ALA A 405 -3.04 25.26 -16.79
N ARG A 406 -3.74 25.17 -17.93
CA ARG A 406 -3.69 26.21 -18.97
C ARG A 406 -4.20 27.56 -18.47
N GLN A 407 -5.27 27.56 -17.70
CA GLN A 407 -5.80 28.79 -17.08
C GLN A 407 -4.80 29.50 -16.18
N LYS A 408 -3.87 28.74 -15.58
CA LYS A 408 -2.73 29.26 -14.80
C LYS A 408 -1.48 29.57 -15.66
N GLY A 409 -1.56 29.41 -16.98
CA GLY A 409 -0.47 29.74 -17.89
C GLY A 409 0.56 28.61 -18.10
N LEU A 410 0.34 27.40 -17.57
CA LEU A 410 1.25 26.30 -17.78
C LEU A 410 1.12 25.76 -19.21
N GLN A 411 2.25 25.55 -19.90
CA GLN A 411 2.27 24.81 -21.15
C GLN A 411 1.71 23.41 -20.91
N THR A 412 0.64 23.03 -21.65
CA THR A 412 -0.10 21.80 -21.34
C THR A 412 -0.54 21.10 -22.62
N ILE A 413 -0.22 19.82 -22.71
CA ILE A 413 -0.68 18.86 -23.71
C ILE A 413 -1.69 17.92 -23.05
N HIS A 414 -2.75 17.58 -23.77
CA HIS A 414 -3.73 16.60 -23.31
C HIS A 414 -3.77 15.45 -24.32
N CYS A 415 -3.46 14.25 -23.85
CA CYS A 415 -3.42 13.01 -24.61
C CYS A 415 -4.57 12.10 -24.19
N GLN A 416 -5.26 11.49 -25.15
CA GLN A 416 -6.31 10.52 -24.91
C GLN A 416 -5.78 9.09 -24.88
N ALA A 417 -4.72 8.80 -25.65
CA ALA A 417 -4.14 7.48 -25.82
C ALA A 417 -2.69 7.42 -25.30
N ALA A 418 -2.28 6.24 -24.88
CA ALA A 418 -0.91 5.97 -24.42
C ALA A 418 0.14 6.27 -25.50
N GLU A 419 -0.22 5.97 -26.77
CA GLU A 419 0.60 6.21 -27.95
C GLU A 419 0.95 7.69 -28.11
N GLU A 420 -0.02 8.57 -27.89
CA GLU A 420 0.17 10.02 -27.96
C GLU A 420 1.16 10.53 -26.91
N VAL A 421 1.09 9.97 -25.68
CA VAL A 421 2.03 10.28 -24.59
C VAL A 421 3.44 9.88 -24.97
N VAL A 422 3.62 8.62 -25.44
CA VAL A 422 4.93 8.10 -25.87
C VAL A 422 5.52 8.96 -26.98
N GLU A 423 4.74 9.24 -28.04
CA GLU A 423 5.21 9.98 -29.21
C GLU A 423 5.56 11.42 -28.84
N TYR A 424 4.71 12.10 -28.03
CA TYR A 424 4.99 13.45 -27.60
C TYR A 424 6.27 13.52 -26.76
N LEU A 425 6.43 12.65 -25.75
CA LEU A 425 7.61 12.64 -24.90
C LEU A 425 8.88 12.28 -25.68
N ARG A 426 8.82 11.29 -26.59
CA ARG A 426 9.94 10.89 -27.45
C ARG A 426 10.51 12.07 -28.25
N GLN A 427 9.65 12.95 -28.73
CA GLN A 427 10.03 14.12 -29.53
C GLN A 427 10.46 15.32 -28.71
N ASN A 428 10.02 15.43 -27.45
CA ASN A 428 10.09 16.67 -26.70
C ASN A 428 10.98 16.60 -25.44
N VAL A 429 11.25 15.39 -24.87
CA VAL A 429 12.20 15.29 -23.75
C VAL A 429 13.64 15.46 -24.22
N ARG A 430 14.46 16.04 -23.37
CA ARG A 430 15.88 16.29 -23.67
C ARG A 430 16.75 16.07 -22.45
N PRO A 431 18.05 15.82 -22.62
CA PRO A 431 18.98 15.68 -21.51
C PRO A 431 18.87 16.84 -20.52
N GLY A 432 18.87 16.52 -19.24
CA GLY A 432 18.67 17.47 -18.15
C GLY A 432 17.21 17.64 -17.70
N ASP A 433 16.21 17.19 -18.47
CA ASP A 433 14.81 17.21 -18.02
C ASP A 433 14.58 16.28 -16.80
N VAL A 434 13.66 16.68 -15.93
CA VAL A 434 13.12 15.85 -14.84
C VAL A 434 11.66 15.59 -15.13
N VAL A 435 11.27 14.32 -15.24
CA VAL A 435 9.93 13.88 -15.61
C VAL A 435 9.29 13.13 -14.44
N LEU A 436 8.20 13.65 -13.89
CA LEU A 436 7.33 12.92 -12.97
C LEU A 436 6.25 12.19 -13.75
N ALA A 437 6.08 10.88 -13.52
CA ALA A 437 5.00 10.10 -14.08
C ALA A 437 4.10 9.52 -13.00
N LYS A 438 2.79 9.88 -13.00
CA LYS A 438 1.83 9.44 -11.99
C LYS A 438 0.42 9.30 -12.54
N ALA A 439 -0.22 8.15 -12.28
CA ALA A 439 -1.60 7.85 -12.65
C ALA A 439 -2.21 6.76 -11.76
N SER A 440 -3.52 6.57 -11.82
CA SER A 440 -4.16 5.38 -11.26
C SER A 440 -3.66 4.11 -11.95
N HIS A 441 -3.59 3.01 -11.22
CA HIS A 441 -3.00 1.74 -11.69
C HIS A 441 -3.59 1.23 -13.01
N ALA A 442 -4.91 1.37 -13.17
CA ALA A 442 -5.60 0.93 -14.38
C ALA A 442 -5.20 1.71 -15.64
N MET A 443 -4.56 2.89 -15.51
CA MET A 443 -4.05 3.68 -16.63
C MET A 443 -2.77 3.09 -17.24
N LYS A 444 -2.12 2.13 -16.57
CA LYS A 444 -0.91 1.43 -17.02
C LYS A 444 0.19 2.38 -17.50
N LEU A 445 0.39 3.48 -16.79
CA LEU A 445 1.40 4.48 -17.14
C LEU A 445 2.83 3.90 -17.09
N ASP A 446 3.04 2.84 -16.33
CA ASP A 446 4.29 2.08 -16.32
C ASP A 446 4.62 1.42 -17.69
N ASP A 447 3.62 0.88 -18.38
CA ASP A 447 3.81 0.31 -19.71
C ASP A 447 4.09 1.42 -20.75
N VAL A 448 3.50 2.61 -20.55
CA VAL A 448 3.81 3.81 -21.36
C VAL A 448 5.28 4.19 -21.19
N LEU A 449 5.78 4.23 -19.95
CA LEU A 449 7.20 4.54 -19.66
C LEU A 449 8.14 3.49 -20.25
N LYS A 450 7.86 2.19 -20.11
CA LYS A 450 8.68 1.12 -20.72
C LYS A 450 8.81 1.29 -22.24
N ARG A 451 7.71 1.63 -22.91
CA ARG A 451 7.69 1.90 -24.36
C ARG A 451 8.49 3.17 -24.71
N LEU A 452 8.38 4.20 -23.87
CA LEU A 452 9.18 5.42 -24.02
C LEU A 452 10.67 5.12 -23.89
N TYR A 453 11.11 4.38 -22.87
CA TYR A 453 12.50 4.03 -22.63
C TYR A 453 13.12 3.23 -23.77
N ALA A 454 12.35 2.30 -24.35
CA ALA A 454 12.78 1.56 -25.52
C ALA A 454 12.96 2.44 -26.78
N ALA A 455 12.33 3.61 -26.82
CA ALA A 455 12.39 4.56 -27.92
C ALA A 455 13.38 5.72 -27.72
N LEU A 456 13.89 5.89 -26.49
CA LEU A 456 14.91 6.88 -26.16
C LEU A 456 16.32 6.33 -26.50
N PRO A 457 17.25 7.18 -26.95
CA PRO A 457 18.64 6.74 -27.17
C PRO A 457 19.26 6.23 -25.86
N ASN A 458 19.99 5.12 -25.93
CA ASN A 458 20.85 4.68 -24.83
C ASN A 458 21.90 5.76 -24.58
N ALA A 459 22.08 6.14 -23.30
CA ALA A 459 23.09 7.11 -22.90
C ALA A 459 24.50 6.57 -23.11
#